data_f030e508120974cb9b55b39ea1946c00
#
_entry.id   f030e508120974cb9b55b39ea1946c00
#
_cell.length_a   1.000
_cell.length_b   1.000
_cell.length_c   1.000
_cell.angle_alpha   90.00
_cell.angle_beta   90.00
_cell.angle_gamma   90.00
#
_symmetry.space_group_name_H-M   'P 1'
#
loop_
_entity.id
_entity.type
_entity.pdbx_description
1 polymer ?
#
loop_
_entity_poly.entity_id
_entity_poly.type
_entity_poly.pdbx_seq_one_letter_code
_entity_poly.pdbx_strand_id
1 'polypeptide(L)' 'MTTVLLAGGFGKMGLEIQSLIAEQPDLELVGILSATLHESPISVYTELDEIDTPADVWVD' A
#
# COMPACT_ATOMS: atom_id res chain seq x y z
N MET A 1 4.21 -8.64 -13.34
CA MET A 1 3.39 -7.95 -12.33
C MET A 1 4.28 -7.13 -11.43
N THR A 2 3.92 -5.89 -11.21
CA THR A 2 4.70 -4.98 -10.36
C THR A 2 4.05 -4.88 -8.99
N THR A 3 4.82 -5.15 -7.95
CA THR A 3 4.33 -5.04 -6.59
C THR A 3 4.54 -3.61 -6.06
N VAL A 4 3.55 -3.10 -5.35
CA VAL A 4 3.53 -1.71 -4.89
C VAL A 4 3.30 -1.67 -3.38
N LEU A 5 4.05 -0.82 -2.70
CA LEU A 5 3.81 -0.51 -1.31
C LEU A 5 3.42 0.96 -1.23
N LEU A 6 2.31 1.25 -0.56
CA LEU A 6 1.75 2.59 -0.49
C LEU A 6 1.93 3.19 0.89
N ALA A 7 2.65 4.29 0.99
CA ALA A 7 2.80 5.03 2.24
C ALA A 7 1.66 6.05 2.36
N GLY A 8 1.02 6.10 3.51
CA GLY A 8 -0.09 7.02 3.75
C GLY A 8 -1.37 6.60 3.03
N GLY A 9 -1.61 5.29 2.90
CA GLY A 9 -2.65 4.75 2.04
C GLY A 9 -4.09 5.00 2.47
N PHE A 10 -4.33 5.53 3.67
CA PHE A 10 -5.69 5.74 4.16
C PHE A 10 -6.11 7.21 4.21
N GLY A 11 -5.26 8.11 3.75
CA GLY A 11 -5.67 9.48 3.50
C GLY A 11 -6.52 9.55 2.24
N LYS A 12 -7.09 10.73 1.98
CA LYS A 12 -7.95 10.91 0.81
C LYS A 12 -7.26 10.54 -0.50
N MET A 13 -6.04 11.03 -0.68
CA MET A 13 -5.26 10.70 -1.89
C MET A 13 -4.84 9.24 -1.90
N GLY A 14 -4.52 8.68 -0.74
CA GLY A 14 -4.13 7.28 -0.64
C GLY A 14 -5.26 6.35 -1.06
N LEU A 15 -6.49 6.65 -0.67
CA LEU A 15 -7.65 5.84 -1.08
C LEU A 15 -7.86 5.89 -2.59
N GLU A 16 -7.65 7.03 -3.21
CA GLU A 16 -7.73 7.15 -4.67
C GLU A 16 -6.64 6.33 -5.35
N ILE A 17 -5.43 6.35 -4.80
CA ILE A 17 -4.32 5.57 -5.34
C ILE A 17 -4.59 4.08 -5.20
N GLN A 18 -5.15 3.64 -4.08
CA GLN A 18 -5.54 2.24 -3.90
C GLN A 18 -6.52 1.79 -4.98
N SER A 19 -7.51 2.64 -5.29
CA SER A 19 -8.48 2.35 -6.35
C SER A 19 -7.82 2.25 -7.71
N LEU A 20 -6.89 3.16 -8.01
CA LEU A 20 -6.17 3.15 -9.28
C LEU A 20 -5.34 1.87 -9.43
N ILE A 21 -4.64 1.47 -8.37
CA ILE A 21 -3.83 0.25 -8.40
C ILE A 21 -4.73 -0.97 -8.60
N ALA A 22 -5.88 -1.00 -7.95
CA ALA A 22 -6.81 -2.12 -8.09
C ALA A 22 -7.36 -2.28 -9.50
N GLU A 23 -7.42 -1.18 -10.27
CA GLU A 23 -7.88 -1.22 -11.66
C GLU A 23 -6.80 -1.64 -12.65
N GLN A 24 -5.55 -1.66 -12.23
CA GLN A 24 -4.43 -2.00 -13.12
C GLN A 24 -4.10 -3.49 -13.01
N PRO A 25 -4.22 -4.26 -14.09
CA PRO A 25 -3.93 -5.69 -14.03
C PRO A 25 -2.44 -5.99 -13.80
N ASP A 26 -1.56 -5.04 -14.09
CA ASP A 26 -0.13 -5.22 -13.96
C ASP A 26 0.42 -4.80 -12.60
N LEU A 27 -0.44 -4.25 -11.72
CA LEU A 27 -0.02 -3.76 -10.41
C LEU A 27 -0.69 -4.57 -9.31
N GLU A 28 0.08 -4.82 -8.25
CA GLU A 28 -0.44 -5.49 -7.06
C GLU A 28 -0.02 -4.70 -5.82
N LEU A 29 -0.99 -4.25 -5.05
CA LEU A 29 -0.73 -3.57 -3.79
C LEU A 29 -0.46 -4.64 -2.72
N VAL A 30 0.77 -4.71 -2.23
CA VAL A 30 1.20 -5.75 -1.30
C VAL A 30 1.30 -5.26 0.14
N GLY A 31 1.26 -3.96 0.36
CA GLY A 31 1.32 -3.41 1.71
C GLY A 31 1.00 -1.94 1.75
N ILE A 32 0.57 -1.47 2.91
CA ILE A 32 0.24 -0.06 3.14
C ILE A 32 0.92 0.36 4.43
N LEU A 33 1.68 1.44 4.38
CA LEU A 33 2.27 2.05 5.56
C LEU A 33 1.38 3.19 6.01
N SER A 34 0.91 3.13 7.25
CA SER A 34 0.01 4.14 7.80
C SER A 34 0.40 4.46 9.24
N ALA A 35 0.15 5.68 9.68
CA ALA A 35 0.42 6.09 11.05
C ALA A 35 -0.49 5.38 12.07
N THR A 36 -1.63 4.89 11.62
CA THR A 36 -2.58 4.17 12.47
C THR A 36 -2.98 2.86 11.81
N LEU A 37 -3.33 1.85 12.62
CA LEU A 37 -3.82 0.58 12.10
C LEU A 37 -5.24 0.75 11.57
N HIS A 38 -5.50 0.17 10.43
CA HIS A 38 -6.81 0.12 9.80
C HIS A 38 -7.13 -1.31 9.39
N GLU A 39 -8.41 -1.64 9.39
CA GLU A 39 -8.83 -2.92 8.85
C GLU A 39 -8.76 -2.87 7.33
N SER A 40 -8.07 -3.85 6.75
CA SER A 40 -7.87 -3.88 5.31
C SER A 40 -7.53 -5.31 4.90
N PRO A 41 -7.95 -5.75 3.70
CA PRO A 41 -7.51 -7.04 3.15
C PRO A 41 -6.03 -7.05 2.79
N ILE A 42 -5.43 -5.86 2.69
CA ILE A 42 -4.00 -5.71 2.41
C ILE A 42 -3.27 -5.52 3.75
N SER A 43 -2.06 -6.03 3.85
CA SER A 43 -1.25 -5.88 5.06
C SER A 43 -0.99 -4.40 5.36
N VAL A 44 -1.25 -4.00 6.60
CA VAL A 44 -1.05 -2.62 7.04
C VAL A 44 0.10 -2.58 8.05
N TYR A 45 1.04 -1.69 7.81
CA TYR A 45 2.21 -1.50 8.67
C TYR A 45 2.18 -0.10 9.26
N THR A 46 2.57 0.02 10.53
CA THR A 46 2.64 1.31 11.20
C THR A 46 4.06 1.85 11.27
N GLU A 47 5.05 1.00 11.06
CA GLU A 47 6.47 1.39 11.05
C GLU A 47 7.19 0.73 9.89
N LEU A 48 8.20 1.42 9.37
CA LEU A 48 9.03 0.89 8.29
C LEU A 48 9.68 -0.44 8.64
N ASP A 49 10.12 -0.57 9.89
CA ASP A 49 10.81 -1.78 10.34
C ASP A 49 9.94 -3.03 10.34
N GLU A 50 8.62 -2.85 10.32
CA GLU A 50 7.69 -3.96 10.26
C GLU A 50 7.53 -4.52 8.85
N ILE A 51 7.95 -3.77 7.84
CA ILE A 51 7.76 -4.15 6.45
C ILE A 51 8.83 -5.16 6.05
N ASP A 52 8.42 -6.41 5.87
CA ASP A 52 9.29 -7.47 5.42
C ASP A 52 8.93 -7.98 4.02
N THR A 53 7.85 -7.46 3.45
CA THR A 53 7.42 -7.82 2.10
C THR A 53 8.13 -6.93 1.08
N PRO A 54 8.92 -7.51 0.17
CA PRO A 54 9.57 -6.70 -0.87
C PRO A 54 8.54 -6.12 -1.83
N ALA A 55 8.76 -4.90 -2.26
CA ALA A 55 7.93 -4.25 -3.26
C ALA A 55 8.83 -3.62 -4.31
N ASP A 56 8.39 -3.68 -5.56
CA ASP A 56 9.15 -3.11 -6.67
C ASP A 56 9.08 -1.58 -6.68
N VAL A 57 7.95 -1.05 -6.22
CA VAL A 57 7.70 0.40 -6.22
C VAL A 57 7.11 0.81 -4.88
N TRP A 58 7.58 1.92 -4.37
CA TRP A 58 7.01 2.57 -3.19
C TRP A 58 6.37 3.88 -3.64
N VAL A 59 5.12 4.08 -3.24
CA VAL A 59 4.39 5.30 -3.54
C VAL A 59 4.16 6.07 -2.24
N ASP A 60 4.55 7.31 -2.25
CA ASP A 60 4.42 8.19 -1.07
C ASP A 60 3.34 9.24 -1.32
#